data_1b59aeb06ed0a94e2e59b702d86a0ad8
#
_entry.id   1b59aeb06ed0a94e2e59b702d86a0ad8
#
_cell.length_a   1.000
_cell.length_b   1.000
_cell.length_c   1.000
_cell.angle_alpha   90.00
_cell.angle_beta   90.00
_cell.angle_gamma   90.00
#
_symmetry.space_group_name_H-M   'P 1'
#
loop_
_entity.id
_entity.type
_entity.pdbx_description
1 polymer ?
#
loop_
_entity_poly.entity_id
_entity_poly.type
_entity_poly.pdbx_seq_one_letter_code
_entity_poly.pdbx_strand_id
1 'polypeptide(L)'
;MSKTLKVVGRLVATAVATVLVGGVAFANLSPELGGKPTKAQRAAYAKSGHYQDGEFQNLIPTVLTTEGNTFTLLWKFLFGKSVDNEKPAAPLPMQMLDSLSITRKTAYMVRVTWFGHSASLVEIAGKNILLDPMLSVEMGPISWITPNRYNPLLPITAEKLPAIDAVLISHDHYDHLDYQTIRRLKDKTAHFYVPLGVGAHLLAWGVAPARIQELDWGDSVQLPGLTIVSTPARHFSGRGLTNRNSTSWSSWVLKSPTKRVFYSGDGGYGPHFQTIGAQHGPFDLALMECGQYDRQWAQIHMLPEQTVQATLDVRARVLLPVHWAAFTEAHHAWNDPIRRATAEAARLLLPITTPQLGQPVTLGAGPLPQTVWW
;
A
#
# COMPACT_ATOMS: atom_id res chain seq x y z
N MET A 1 36.47 -42.13 -5.62
CA MET A 1 36.00 -40.94 -4.88
C MET A 1 36.55 -40.98 -3.48
N SER A 2 37.34 -40.00 -3.08
CA SER A 2 37.99 -39.94 -1.77
C SER A 2 36.97 -39.91 -0.63
N LYS A 3 37.30 -40.41 0.57
CA LYS A 3 36.46 -40.32 1.77
C LYS A 3 36.03 -38.86 2.02
N THR A 4 36.91 -37.91 1.80
CA THR A 4 36.66 -36.46 1.95
C THR A 4 35.55 -35.97 0.99
N LEU A 5 35.56 -36.43 -0.27
CA LEU A 5 34.53 -36.03 -1.25
C LEU A 5 33.13 -36.56 -0.89
N LYS A 6 33.07 -37.76 -0.29
CA LYS A 6 31.79 -38.33 0.21
C LYS A 6 31.29 -37.58 1.45
N VAL A 7 32.18 -37.14 2.35
CA VAL A 7 31.78 -36.32 3.51
C VAL A 7 31.28 -34.96 3.09
N VAL A 8 32.00 -34.26 2.22
CA VAL A 8 31.58 -32.96 1.67
C VAL A 8 30.24 -33.09 0.94
N GLY A 9 30.05 -34.10 0.10
CA GLY A 9 28.78 -34.35 -0.59
C GLY A 9 27.60 -34.57 0.38
N ARG A 10 27.83 -35.31 1.48
CA ARG A 10 26.79 -35.48 2.53
C ARG A 10 26.46 -34.18 3.25
N LEU A 11 27.46 -33.38 3.61
CA LEU A 11 27.26 -32.08 4.27
C LEU A 11 26.44 -31.12 3.37
N VAL A 12 26.79 -31.03 2.09
CA VAL A 12 26.08 -30.24 1.12
C VAL A 12 24.64 -30.73 0.95
N ALA A 13 24.42 -32.05 0.80
CA ALA A 13 23.08 -32.62 0.70
C ALA A 13 22.25 -32.37 1.95
N THR A 14 22.83 -32.48 3.15
CA THR A 14 22.16 -32.18 4.41
C THR A 14 21.77 -30.68 4.48
N ALA A 15 22.69 -29.79 4.13
CA ALA A 15 22.44 -28.34 4.13
C ALA A 15 21.29 -28.00 3.15
N VAL A 16 21.30 -28.53 1.94
CA VAL A 16 20.22 -28.36 0.95
C VAL A 16 18.89 -28.90 1.47
N ALA A 17 18.88 -30.10 2.04
CA ALA A 17 17.67 -30.68 2.63
C ALA A 17 17.12 -29.83 3.79
N THR A 18 17.99 -29.32 4.66
CA THR A 18 17.60 -28.42 5.76
C THR A 18 16.98 -27.13 5.24
N VAL A 19 17.57 -26.51 4.22
CA VAL A 19 17.03 -25.28 3.59
C VAL A 19 15.67 -25.58 2.93
N LEU A 20 15.53 -26.70 2.22
CA LEU A 20 14.25 -27.06 1.61
C LEU A 20 13.17 -27.34 2.66
N VAL A 21 13.47 -28.12 3.70
CA VAL A 21 12.51 -28.40 4.77
C VAL A 21 12.16 -27.11 5.54
N GLY A 22 13.15 -26.27 5.84
CA GLY A 22 12.92 -24.96 6.45
C GLY A 22 12.06 -24.05 5.58
N GLY A 23 12.31 -23.99 4.28
CA GLY A 23 11.51 -23.25 3.32
C GLY A 23 10.06 -23.74 3.22
N VAL A 24 9.85 -25.06 3.17
CA VAL A 24 8.51 -25.66 3.17
C VAL A 24 7.79 -25.38 4.50
N ALA A 25 8.48 -25.52 5.62
CA ALA A 25 7.91 -25.22 6.94
C ALA A 25 7.52 -23.72 7.02
N PHE A 26 8.41 -22.82 6.61
CA PHE A 26 8.14 -21.40 6.55
C PHE A 26 6.93 -21.08 5.68
N ALA A 27 6.88 -21.63 4.45
CA ALA A 27 5.77 -21.41 3.51
C ALA A 27 4.40 -21.93 4.01
N ASN A 28 4.37 -22.82 4.99
CA ASN A 28 3.12 -23.36 5.55
C ASN A 28 2.80 -22.85 6.96
N LEU A 29 3.78 -22.36 7.70
CA LEU A 29 3.62 -22.00 9.11
C LEU A 29 3.75 -20.49 9.38
N SER A 30 4.36 -19.72 8.46
CA SER A 30 4.48 -18.26 8.64
C SER A 30 3.13 -17.59 8.48
N PRO A 31 2.58 -16.98 9.54
CA PRO A 31 1.29 -16.33 9.46
C PRO A 31 1.29 -15.09 8.55
N GLU A 32 2.45 -14.46 8.36
CA GLU A 32 2.59 -13.30 7.47
C GLU A 32 2.26 -13.62 6.01
N LEU A 33 2.41 -14.90 5.60
CA LEU A 33 2.02 -15.34 4.26
C LEU A 33 0.50 -15.32 4.05
N GLY A 34 -0.28 -15.25 5.13
CA GLY A 34 -1.73 -15.12 5.11
C GLY A 34 -2.47 -16.40 4.76
N GLY A 35 -3.74 -16.25 4.45
CA GLY A 35 -4.64 -17.34 4.07
C GLY A 35 -4.76 -17.53 2.56
N LYS A 36 -5.43 -18.61 2.20
CA LYS A 36 -5.76 -18.93 0.79
C LYS A 36 -7.27 -18.91 0.61
N PRO A 37 -7.79 -18.34 -0.50
CA PRO A 37 -9.20 -18.42 -0.80
C PRO A 37 -9.67 -19.88 -0.92
N THR A 38 -10.85 -20.18 -0.41
CA THR A 38 -11.51 -21.46 -0.58
C THR A 38 -11.89 -21.71 -2.04
N LYS A 39 -12.21 -22.94 -2.40
CA LYS A 39 -12.70 -23.27 -3.75
C LYS A 39 -13.99 -22.48 -4.10
N ALA A 40 -14.89 -22.29 -3.13
CA ALA A 40 -16.12 -21.54 -3.30
C ALA A 40 -15.84 -20.05 -3.56
N GLN A 41 -14.91 -19.43 -2.82
CA GLN A 41 -14.50 -18.04 -3.06
C GLN A 41 -13.89 -17.87 -4.46
N ARG A 42 -12.95 -18.74 -4.87
CA ARG A 42 -12.38 -18.70 -6.24
C ARG A 42 -13.45 -18.83 -7.31
N ALA A 43 -14.45 -19.69 -7.10
CA ALA A 43 -15.59 -19.80 -8.03
C ALA A 43 -16.44 -18.52 -8.08
N ALA A 44 -16.53 -17.77 -6.97
CA ALA A 44 -17.20 -16.47 -6.95
C ALA A 44 -16.40 -15.40 -7.71
N TYR A 45 -15.06 -15.43 -7.63
CA TYR A 45 -14.18 -14.48 -8.35
C TYR A 45 -14.30 -14.62 -9.87
N ALA A 46 -14.66 -15.81 -10.39
CA ALA A 46 -14.92 -16.03 -11.82
C ALA A 46 -16.06 -15.16 -12.39
N LYS A 47 -16.85 -14.50 -11.54
CA LYS A 47 -17.86 -13.53 -11.95
C LYS A 47 -17.28 -12.14 -12.22
N SER A 48 -16.09 -11.86 -11.74
CA SER A 48 -15.38 -10.62 -11.99
C SER A 48 -14.90 -10.56 -13.44
N GLY A 49 -15.11 -9.42 -14.10
CA GLY A 49 -14.69 -9.19 -15.47
C GLY A 49 -13.17 -9.17 -15.69
N HIS A 50 -12.39 -9.12 -14.61
CA HIS A 50 -10.92 -9.10 -14.66
C HIS A 50 -10.28 -10.32 -13.95
N TYR A 51 -11.03 -11.42 -13.75
CA TYR A 51 -10.49 -12.69 -13.27
C TYR A 51 -10.52 -13.72 -14.38
N GLN A 52 -9.35 -14.16 -14.86
CA GLN A 52 -9.19 -15.09 -15.96
C GLN A 52 -8.09 -16.11 -15.64
N ASP A 53 -8.28 -17.36 -16.04
CA ASP A 53 -7.31 -18.45 -15.88
C ASP A 53 -6.80 -18.67 -14.44
N GLY A 54 -7.64 -18.33 -13.45
CA GLY A 54 -7.31 -18.49 -12.03
C GLY A 54 -6.54 -17.30 -11.41
N GLU A 55 -6.34 -16.23 -12.15
CA GLU A 55 -5.63 -15.03 -11.74
C GLU A 55 -6.40 -13.75 -12.07
N PHE A 56 -6.20 -12.71 -11.25
CA PHE A 56 -6.69 -11.37 -11.55
C PHE A 56 -5.80 -10.67 -12.57
N GLN A 57 -6.40 -9.87 -13.45
CA GLN A 57 -5.75 -9.22 -14.58
C GLN A 57 -5.90 -7.70 -14.50
N ASN A 58 -4.94 -6.97 -15.04
CA ASN A 58 -5.05 -5.52 -15.24
C ASN A 58 -5.99 -5.18 -16.41
N LEU A 59 -6.58 -3.98 -16.41
CA LEU A 59 -7.40 -3.49 -17.53
C LEU A 59 -6.65 -3.39 -18.86
N ILE A 60 -5.34 -3.21 -18.79
CA ILE A 60 -4.45 -3.16 -19.95
C ILE A 60 -3.27 -4.12 -19.74
N PRO A 61 -2.68 -4.67 -20.80
CA PRO A 61 -1.51 -5.52 -20.67
C PRO A 61 -0.43 -4.87 -19.80
N THR A 62 0.02 -5.60 -18.80
CA THR A 62 0.97 -5.07 -17.81
C THR A 62 2.03 -6.13 -17.52
N VAL A 63 3.29 -5.73 -17.63
CA VAL A 63 4.44 -6.57 -17.30
C VAL A 63 5.09 -6.07 -16.01
N LEU A 64 5.60 -7.00 -15.19
CA LEU A 64 6.31 -6.64 -13.95
C LEU A 64 7.63 -5.97 -14.23
N THR A 65 8.30 -6.37 -15.28
CA THR A 65 9.58 -5.77 -15.67
C THR A 65 9.57 -5.53 -17.17
N THR A 66 10.01 -4.34 -17.55
CA THR A 66 10.18 -3.94 -18.96
C THR A 66 11.56 -4.32 -19.48
N GLU A 67 12.51 -4.65 -18.61
CA GLU A 67 13.89 -5.00 -18.95
C GLU A 67 14.35 -6.23 -18.16
N GLY A 68 14.92 -7.21 -18.84
CA GLY A 68 15.44 -8.44 -18.21
C GLY A 68 14.34 -9.42 -17.80
N ASN A 69 14.57 -10.17 -16.74
CA ASN A 69 13.62 -11.13 -16.19
C ASN A 69 13.54 -10.97 -14.66
N THR A 70 12.56 -11.64 -14.04
CA THR A 70 12.33 -11.55 -12.59
C THR A 70 13.55 -11.96 -11.76
N PHE A 71 14.39 -12.88 -12.25
CA PHE A 71 15.62 -13.29 -11.56
C PHE A 71 16.65 -12.16 -11.56
N THR A 72 16.87 -11.49 -12.69
CA THR A 72 17.80 -10.35 -12.77
C THR A 72 17.33 -9.18 -11.92
N LEU A 73 16.01 -8.96 -11.84
CA LEU A 73 15.41 -7.96 -10.99
C LEU A 73 15.67 -8.26 -9.49
N LEU A 74 15.38 -9.50 -9.07
CA LEU A 74 15.62 -9.95 -7.70
C LEU A 74 17.11 -9.90 -7.35
N TRP A 75 17.98 -10.30 -8.27
CA TRP A 75 19.44 -10.21 -8.08
C TRP A 75 19.91 -8.77 -7.88
N LYS A 76 19.41 -7.83 -8.70
CA LYS A 76 19.72 -6.40 -8.54
C LYS A 76 19.20 -5.86 -7.21
N PHE A 77 17.99 -6.23 -6.81
CA PHE A 77 17.41 -5.81 -5.54
C PHE A 77 18.22 -6.30 -4.34
N LEU A 78 18.68 -7.56 -4.35
CA LEU A 78 19.41 -8.16 -3.23
C LEU A 78 20.91 -7.79 -3.21
N PHE A 79 21.53 -7.61 -4.39
CA PHE A 79 22.98 -7.48 -4.55
C PHE A 79 23.39 -6.28 -5.40
N GLY A 80 22.45 -5.46 -5.84
CA GLY A 80 22.72 -4.23 -6.59
C GLY A 80 23.54 -3.25 -5.76
N LYS A 81 24.23 -2.33 -6.45
CA LYS A 81 24.93 -1.24 -5.75
C LYS A 81 23.88 -0.28 -5.21
N SER A 82 23.97 0.04 -3.91
CA SER A 82 23.21 1.13 -3.33
C SER A 82 23.56 2.45 -4.03
N VAL A 83 22.59 3.32 -4.19
CA VAL A 83 22.80 4.67 -4.70
C VAL A 83 23.06 5.63 -3.54
N ASP A 84 23.69 6.76 -3.86
CA ASP A 84 23.89 7.80 -2.85
C ASP A 84 22.56 8.29 -2.28
N ASN A 85 22.52 8.45 -0.95
CA ASN A 85 21.33 8.93 -0.25
C ASN A 85 20.09 8.01 -0.41
N GLU A 86 20.28 6.72 -0.58
CA GLU A 86 19.17 5.74 -0.67
C GLU A 86 18.32 5.66 0.60
N LYS A 87 18.94 6.00 1.75
CA LYS A 87 18.28 6.10 3.06
C LYS A 87 18.57 7.45 3.69
N PRO A 88 17.66 8.00 4.50
CA PRO A 88 17.93 9.22 5.26
C PRO A 88 19.04 8.98 6.28
N ALA A 89 19.92 9.98 6.47
CA ALA A 89 21.02 9.92 7.43
C ALA A 89 20.56 9.97 8.91
N ALA A 90 19.35 10.42 9.17
CA ALA A 90 18.74 10.50 10.49
C ALA A 90 17.23 10.20 10.40
N PRO A 91 16.57 9.87 11.52
CA PRO A 91 15.13 9.74 11.55
C PRO A 91 14.43 10.97 10.99
N LEU A 92 13.38 10.74 10.19
CA LEU A 92 12.62 11.79 9.53
C LEU A 92 11.80 12.58 10.56
N PRO A 93 11.58 13.90 10.34
CA PRO A 93 10.76 14.71 11.22
C PRO A 93 9.32 14.19 11.28
N MET A 94 8.77 14.16 12.51
CA MET A 94 7.40 13.72 12.72
C MET A 94 6.72 14.52 13.85
N GLN A 95 5.41 14.58 13.79
CA GLN A 95 4.57 15.10 14.84
C GLN A 95 3.90 13.92 15.57
N MET A 96 4.15 13.84 16.89
CA MET A 96 3.49 12.82 17.70
C MET A 96 2.00 13.17 17.85
N LEU A 97 1.16 12.15 17.71
CA LEU A 97 -0.29 12.28 17.81
C LEU A 97 -0.80 11.79 19.15
N ASP A 98 -1.76 12.53 19.69
CA ASP A 98 -2.60 12.06 20.78
C ASP A 98 -3.91 11.49 20.23
N SER A 99 -4.34 10.36 20.76
CA SER A 99 -5.62 9.73 20.45
C SER A 99 -6.82 10.68 20.60
N LEU A 100 -6.79 11.57 21.60
CA LEU A 100 -7.83 12.59 21.80
C LEU A 100 -7.91 13.60 20.64
N SER A 101 -6.79 13.93 20.00
CA SER A 101 -6.77 14.83 18.85
C SER A 101 -7.53 14.25 17.64
N ILE A 102 -7.52 12.92 17.49
CA ILE A 102 -8.23 12.20 16.44
C ILE A 102 -9.73 12.11 16.73
N THR A 103 -10.13 12.08 18.01
CA THR A 103 -11.55 11.99 18.39
C THR A 103 -12.30 13.31 18.28
N ARG A 104 -11.59 14.46 18.29
CA ARG A 104 -12.17 15.80 18.14
C ARG A 104 -12.45 16.14 16.69
N LYS A 105 -13.55 15.65 16.14
CA LYS A 105 -13.93 15.82 14.74
C LYS A 105 -15.37 16.30 14.58
N THR A 106 -15.63 16.98 13.48
CA THR A 106 -16.97 17.35 13.05
C THR A 106 -17.37 16.59 11.80
N ALA A 107 -18.67 16.43 11.55
CA ALA A 107 -19.16 15.69 10.37
C ALA A 107 -18.73 16.31 9.02
N TYR A 108 -18.40 17.60 9.00
CA TYR A 108 -18.02 18.32 7.77
C TYR A 108 -16.49 18.40 7.56
N MET A 109 -15.70 18.03 8.57
CA MET A 109 -14.25 18.08 8.49
C MET A 109 -13.73 16.93 7.64
N VAL A 110 -12.77 17.21 6.76
CA VAL A 110 -11.89 16.21 6.18
C VAL A 110 -10.48 16.52 6.64
N ARG A 111 -9.90 15.57 7.37
CA ARG A 111 -8.53 15.62 7.84
C ARG A 111 -7.81 14.35 7.46
N VAL A 112 -6.62 14.49 6.89
CA VAL A 112 -5.75 13.36 6.57
C VAL A 112 -4.49 13.46 7.39
N THR A 113 -4.10 12.35 8.02
CA THR A 113 -2.84 12.21 8.73
C THR A 113 -2.05 11.07 8.11
N TRP A 114 -0.92 11.39 7.52
CA TRP A 114 -0.03 10.44 6.88
C TRP A 114 1.04 9.94 7.87
N PHE A 115 1.24 8.61 7.92
CA PHE A 115 2.17 7.95 8.85
C PHE A 115 3.48 7.50 8.19
N GLY A 116 3.68 7.90 6.93
CA GLY A 116 4.77 7.42 6.08
C GLY A 116 4.33 6.25 5.21
N HIS A 117 5.04 6.01 4.11
CA HIS A 117 4.66 5.06 3.07
C HIS A 117 3.23 5.36 2.57
N SER A 118 2.39 4.33 2.48
CA SER A 118 0.99 4.48 2.10
C SER A 118 0.04 4.60 3.30
N ALA A 119 0.53 4.34 4.52
CA ALA A 119 -0.29 4.33 5.72
C ALA A 119 -0.85 5.72 6.05
N SER A 120 -2.18 5.84 6.06
CA SER A 120 -2.86 7.11 6.31
C SER A 120 -4.16 6.93 7.09
N LEU A 121 -4.47 7.91 7.94
CA LEU A 121 -5.78 8.04 8.57
C LEU A 121 -6.55 9.17 7.87
N VAL A 122 -7.71 8.86 7.33
CA VAL A 122 -8.66 9.83 6.76
C VAL A 122 -9.85 9.96 7.69
N GLU A 123 -10.03 11.14 8.26
CA GLU A 123 -11.20 11.51 9.04
C GLU A 123 -12.17 12.25 8.11
N ILE A 124 -13.28 11.61 7.79
CA ILE A 124 -14.27 12.10 6.82
C ILE A 124 -15.68 11.70 7.27
N ALA A 125 -16.65 12.59 7.14
CA ALA A 125 -18.05 12.37 7.56
C ALA A 125 -18.18 11.88 9.02
N GLY A 126 -17.29 12.35 9.90
CA GLY A 126 -17.25 11.94 11.31
C GLY A 126 -16.68 10.53 11.55
N LYS A 127 -16.08 9.89 10.55
CA LYS A 127 -15.53 8.53 10.61
C LYS A 127 -14.01 8.51 10.54
N ASN A 128 -13.41 7.47 11.14
CA ASN A 128 -11.99 7.16 11.07
C ASN A 128 -11.77 6.05 10.04
N ILE A 129 -11.16 6.38 8.91
CA ILE A 129 -10.86 5.42 7.85
C ILE A 129 -9.33 5.27 7.75
N LEU A 130 -8.81 4.08 7.97
CA LEU A 130 -7.40 3.78 7.75
C LEU A 130 -7.19 3.24 6.33
N LEU A 131 -6.18 3.75 5.66
CA LEU A 131 -5.73 3.33 4.34
C LEU A 131 -4.39 2.60 4.51
N ASP A 132 -4.31 1.37 4.03
CA ASP A 132 -3.12 0.51 4.02
C ASP A 132 -2.24 0.66 5.28
N PRO A 133 -2.77 0.33 6.48
CA PRO A 133 -2.12 0.65 7.74
C PRO A 133 -0.93 -0.26 8.02
N MET A 134 0.15 -0.08 7.27
CA MET A 134 1.45 -0.68 7.57
C MET A 134 2.10 0.11 8.70
N LEU A 135 1.90 -0.32 9.95
CA LEU A 135 2.37 0.34 11.17
C LEU A 135 3.45 -0.47 11.92
N SER A 136 4.02 -1.48 11.30
CA SER A 136 5.18 -2.21 11.83
C SER A 136 6.50 -1.54 11.42
N VAL A 137 7.55 -1.85 12.17
CA VAL A 137 8.91 -1.40 11.84
C VAL A 137 9.47 -2.26 10.69
N GLU A 138 9.16 -3.54 10.70
CA GLU A 138 9.66 -4.53 9.75
C GLU A 138 8.62 -4.76 8.65
N MET A 139 9.06 -4.68 7.41
CA MET A 139 8.23 -4.94 6.24
C MET A 139 8.43 -6.39 5.79
N GLY A 140 7.47 -7.25 6.11
CA GLY A 140 7.44 -8.62 5.60
C GLY A 140 7.90 -9.69 6.59
N PRO A 141 7.92 -10.95 6.14
CA PRO A 141 7.96 -12.11 7.03
C PRO A 141 9.37 -12.48 7.51
N ILE A 142 10.44 -11.86 6.98
CA ILE A 142 11.83 -12.18 7.29
C ILE A 142 12.58 -10.89 7.58
N SER A 143 12.55 -10.45 8.83
CA SER A 143 13.05 -9.15 9.31
C SER A 143 14.51 -8.83 8.96
N TRP A 144 15.36 -9.83 8.83
CA TRP A 144 16.79 -9.65 8.48
C TRP A 144 17.07 -9.57 6.97
N ILE A 145 16.06 -9.79 6.12
CA ILE A 145 16.13 -9.64 4.65
C ILE A 145 15.35 -8.42 4.19
N THR A 146 14.16 -8.20 4.77
CA THR A 146 13.23 -7.16 4.32
C THR A 146 13.62 -5.78 4.85
N PRO A 147 13.31 -4.69 4.14
CA PRO A 147 13.60 -3.35 4.61
C PRO A 147 12.94 -3.03 5.94
N ASN A 148 13.67 -2.32 6.80
CA ASN A 148 13.13 -1.73 8.01
C ASN A 148 12.72 -0.28 7.77
N ARG A 149 11.72 0.17 8.49
CA ARG A 149 11.26 1.57 8.47
C ARG A 149 12.39 2.51 8.89
N TYR A 150 12.52 3.65 8.20
CA TYR A 150 13.53 4.66 8.51
C TYR A 150 13.40 5.20 9.94
N ASN A 151 12.15 5.44 10.37
CA ASN A 151 11.86 5.85 11.75
C ASN A 151 11.50 4.63 12.60
N PRO A 152 12.20 4.39 13.70
CA PRO A 152 11.88 3.29 14.62
C PRO A 152 10.58 3.54 15.40
N LEU A 153 10.14 4.80 15.48
CA LEU A 153 8.89 5.22 16.09
C LEU A 153 7.91 5.71 15.04
N LEU A 154 6.63 5.58 15.32
CA LEU A 154 5.53 6.12 14.53
C LEU A 154 4.89 7.31 15.25
N PRO A 155 4.22 8.22 14.51
CA PRO A 155 3.45 9.32 15.10
C PRO A 155 2.42 8.85 16.14
N ILE A 156 1.85 7.67 15.94
CA ILE A 156 0.95 6.99 16.86
C ILE A 156 1.09 5.48 16.64
N THR A 157 0.99 4.68 17.69
CA THR A 157 0.97 3.21 17.57
C THR A 157 -0.44 2.68 17.31
N ALA A 158 -0.56 1.49 16.75
CA ALA A 158 -1.84 0.85 16.46
C ALA A 158 -2.73 0.74 17.72
N GLU A 159 -2.12 0.48 18.88
CA GLU A 159 -2.83 0.37 20.17
C GLU A 159 -3.46 1.68 20.61
N LYS A 160 -2.79 2.80 20.34
CA LYS A 160 -3.23 4.16 20.70
C LYS A 160 -4.23 4.77 19.73
N LEU A 161 -4.39 4.20 18.53
CA LEU A 161 -5.44 4.63 17.62
C LEU A 161 -6.81 4.45 18.28
N PRO A 162 -7.76 5.39 18.07
CA PRO A 162 -9.14 5.24 18.56
C PRO A 162 -9.87 4.10 17.83
N ALA A 163 -11.16 3.92 18.10
CA ALA A 163 -12.01 3.05 17.30
C ALA A 163 -11.98 3.45 15.82
N ILE A 164 -11.85 2.46 14.93
CA ILE A 164 -11.74 2.61 13.49
C ILE A 164 -13.05 2.17 12.84
N ASP A 165 -13.67 3.05 12.07
CA ASP A 165 -14.91 2.74 11.35
C ASP A 165 -14.65 1.80 10.17
N ALA A 166 -13.56 2.01 9.44
CA ALA A 166 -13.15 1.09 8.38
C ALA A 166 -11.63 1.09 8.16
N VAL A 167 -11.10 -0.06 7.77
CA VAL A 167 -9.78 -0.23 7.17
C VAL A 167 -9.98 -0.54 5.70
N LEU A 168 -9.34 0.21 4.82
CA LEU A 168 -9.28 -0.02 3.38
C LEU A 168 -7.88 -0.54 3.03
N ILE A 169 -7.83 -1.69 2.35
CA ILE A 169 -6.59 -2.26 1.84
C ILE A 169 -6.61 -2.15 0.33
N SER A 170 -5.54 -1.64 -0.26
CA SER A 170 -5.42 -1.55 -1.71
C SER A 170 -5.06 -2.89 -2.35
N HIS A 171 -4.15 -3.63 -1.75
CA HIS A 171 -3.70 -4.95 -2.22
C HIS A 171 -2.96 -5.70 -1.10
N ASP A 172 -2.49 -6.92 -1.38
CA ASP A 172 -1.97 -7.82 -0.36
C ASP A 172 -0.45 -7.77 -0.14
N HIS A 173 0.31 -6.84 -0.74
CA HIS A 173 1.73 -6.71 -0.48
C HIS A 173 2.02 -6.40 0.99
N TYR A 174 3.23 -6.75 1.47
CA TYR A 174 3.59 -6.68 2.88
C TYR A 174 3.65 -5.26 3.43
N ASP A 175 3.99 -4.29 2.59
CA ASP A 175 4.08 -2.86 2.89
C ASP A 175 2.72 -2.13 2.89
N HIS A 176 1.63 -2.83 2.53
CA HIS A 176 0.24 -2.36 2.58
C HIS A 176 -0.62 -3.17 3.54
N LEU A 177 -0.56 -4.49 3.46
CA LEU A 177 -1.30 -5.41 4.32
C LEU A 177 -0.37 -6.04 5.36
N ASP A 178 -0.24 -5.38 6.50
CA ASP A 178 0.65 -5.76 7.60
C ASP A 178 -0.05 -6.66 8.62
N TYR A 179 0.42 -7.90 8.75
CA TYR A 179 -0.10 -8.89 9.69
C TYR A 179 -0.13 -8.40 11.13
N GLN A 180 0.97 -7.81 11.60
CA GLN A 180 1.10 -7.37 12.98
C GLN A 180 0.13 -6.22 13.29
N THR A 181 0.00 -5.27 12.37
CA THR A 181 -0.96 -4.17 12.49
C THR A 181 -2.40 -4.68 12.49
N ILE A 182 -2.76 -5.57 11.55
CA ILE A 182 -4.11 -6.13 11.50
C ILE A 182 -4.47 -6.83 12.81
N ARG A 183 -3.56 -7.62 13.38
CA ARG A 183 -3.79 -8.28 14.68
C ARG A 183 -4.08 -7.30 15.81
N ARG A 184 -3.41 -6.15 15.83
CA ARG A 184 -3.59 -5.11 16.85
C ARG A 184 -4.86 -4.29 16.65
N LEU A 185 -5.32 -4.16 15.40
CA LEU A 185 -6.47 -3.34 15.02
C LEU A 185 -7.78 -4.12 14.94
N LYS A 186 -7.77 -5.44 14.71
CA LYS A 186 -8.94 -6.22 14.36
C LYS A 186 -10.12 -6.09 15.32
N ASP A 187 -9.86 -5.94 16.61
CA ASP A 187 -10.90 -5.89 17.62
C ASP A 187 -11.52 -4.49 17.79
N LYS A 188 -10.80 -3.44 17.38
CA LYS A 188 -11.26 -2.04 17.40
C LYS A 188 -11.71 -1.50 16.04
N THR A 189 -11.67 -2.32 14.98
CA THR A 189 -12.11 -1.99 13.62
C THR A 189 -13.48 -2.55 13.35
N ALA A 190 -14.42 -1.69 12.92
CA ALA A 190 -15.77 -2.11 12.62
C ALA A 190 -15.85 -2.90 11.31
N HIS A 191 -15.20 -2.41 10.26
CA HIS A 191 -15.23 -3.01 8.91
C HIS A 191 -13.85 -3.04 8.25
N PHE A 192 -13.60 -4.08 7.45
CA PHE A 192 -12.47 -4.19 6.54
C PHE A 192 -13.04 -4.30 5.12
N TYR A 193 -12.79 -3.29 4.30
CA TYR A 193 -13.13 -3.28 2.89
C TYR A 193 -11.87 -3.53 2.08
N VAL A 194 -11.87 -4.60 1.30
CA VAL A 194 -10.65 -5.11 0.67
C VAL A 194 -10.97 -5.61 -0.74
N PRO A 195 -10.00 -5.67 -1.66
CA PRO A 195 -10.18 -6.29 -2.96
C PRO A 195 -10.51 -7.79 -2.85
N LEU A 196 -11.09 -8.35 -3.90
CA LEU A 196 -11.41 -9.78 -3.98
C LEU A 196 -10.17 -10.64 -3.67
N GLY A 197 -10.32 -11.62 -2.79
CA GLY A 197 -9.27 -12.55 -2.38
C GLY A 197 -8.48 -12.11 -1.15
N VAL A 198 -8.36 -10.82 -0.87
CA VAL A 198 -7.61 -10.30 0.29
C VAL A 198 -8.27 -10.71 1.62
N GLY A 199 -9.58 -10.88 1.64
CA GLY A 199 -10.33 -11.33 2.82
C GLY A 199 -9.85 -12.67 3.39
N ALA A 200 -9.28 -13.55 2.55
CA ALA A 200 -8.74 -14.81 3.01
C ALA A 200 -7.55 -14.64 3.97
N HIS A 201 -6.73 -13.61 3.79
CA HIS A 201 -5.64 -13.28 4.71
C HIS A 201 -6.20 -12.80 6.06
N LEU A 202 -7.17 -11.91 6.03
CA LEU A 202 -7.81 -11.37 7.23
C LEU A 202 -8.50 -12.46 8.05
N LEU A 203 -9.19 -13.40 7.39
CA LEU A 203 -9.80 -14.56 8.01
C LEU A 203 -8.76 -15.43 8.72
N ALA A 204 -7.65 -15.73 8.03
CA ALA A 204 -6.55 -16.52 8.60
C ALA A 204 -5.91 -15.84 9.83
N TRP A 205 -5.96 -14.50 9.90
CA TRP A 205 -5.44 -13.70 11.02
C TRP A 205 -6.47 -13.46 12.14
N GLY A 206 -7.64 -14.07 12.00
CA GLY A 206 -8.68 -14.05 13.05
C GLY A 206 -9.53 -12.78 13.05
N VAL A 207 -9.66 -12.08 11.92
CA VAL A 207 -10.70 -11.07 11.75
C VAL A 207 -12.04 -11.77 11.59
N ALA A 208 -13.06 -11.32 12.32
CA ALA A 208 -14.39 -11.92 12.25
C ALA A 208 -14.99 -11.79 10.83
N PRO A 209 -15.54 -12.85 10.23
CA PRO A 209 -16.08 -12.82 8.86
C PRO A 209 -17.09 -11.70 8.61
N ALA A 210 -17.95 -11.41 9.60
CA ALA A 210 -18.96 -10.36 9.50
C ALA A 210 -18.38 -8.92 9.37
N ARG A 211 -17.09 -8.74 9.66
CA ARG A 211 -16.40 -7.45 9.52
C ARG A 211 -15.66 -7.31 8.20
N ILE A 212 -15.56 -8.38 7.39
CA ILE A 212 -14.82 -8.38 6.13
C ILE A 212 -15.81 -8.29 4.97
N GLN A 213 -15.58 -7.35 4.07
CA GLN A 213 -16.30 -7.27 2.81
C GLN A 213 -15.29 -7.12 1.67
N GLU A 214 -15.27 -8.09 0.79
CA GLU A 214 -14.51 -8.05 -0.46
C GLU A 214 -15.32 -7.28 -1.51
N LEU A 215 -14.64 -6.42 -2.27
CA LEU A 215 -15.23 -5.56 -3.29
C LEU A 215 -14.48 -5.75 -4.61
N ASP A 216 -15.24 -5.86 -5.68
CA ASP A 216 -14.72 -5.79 -7.05
C ASP A 216 -14.60 -4.32 -7.51
N TRP A 217 -13.92 -4.07 -8.62
CA TRP A 217 -13.87 -2.75 -9.24
C TRP A 217 -15.27 -2.29 -9.65
N GLY A 218 -15.64 -1.10 -9.22
CA GLY A 218 -16.96 -0.52 -9.39
C GLY A 218 -17.92 -0.78 -8.24
N ASP A 219 -17.64 -1.75 -7.37
CA ASP A 219 -18.46 -1.99 -6.19
C ASP A 219 -18.35 -0.83 -5.18
N SER A 220 -19.42 -0.63 -4.44
CA SER A 220 -19.45 0.40 -3.41
C SER A 220 -20.17 -0.05 -2.15
N VAL A 221 -19.79 0.56 -1.04
CA VAL A 221 -20.44 0.41 0.26
C VAL A 221 -20.90 1.76 0.78
N GLN A 222 -21.99 1.73 1.54
CA GLN A 222 -22.58 2.91 2.15
C GLN A 222 -22.41 2.84 3.67
N LEU A 223 -21.71 3.82 4.22
CA LEU A 223 -21.71 4.11 5.65
C LEU A 223 -22.53 5.39 5.88
N PRO A 224 -23.09 5.64 7.07
CA PRO A 224 -23.79 6.89 7.34
C PRO A 224 -22.94 8.11 6.97
N GLY A 225 -23.36 8.87 5.96
CA GLY A 225 -22.67 10.06 5.44
C GLY A 225 -21.42 9.80 4.57
N LEU A 226 -21.10 8.56 4.23
CA LEU A 226 -19.91 8.23 3.45
C LEU A 226 -20.16 7.07 2.49
N THR A 227 -19.89 7.28 1.21
CA THR A 227 -19.78 6.22 0.19
C THR A 227 -18.32 5.89 -0.05
N ILE A 228 -17.97 4.61 -0.01
CA ILE A 228 -16.65 4.09 -0.36
C ILE A 228 -16.79 3.26 -1.63
N VAL A 229 -15.97 3.54 -2.65
CA VAL A 229 -16.00 2.83 -3.93
C VAL A 229 -14.64 2.21 -4.20
N SER A 230 -14.62 0.92 -4.55
CA SER A 230 -13.45 0.24 -5.10
C SER A 230 -13.31 0.62 -6.57
N THR A 231 -12.12 1.06 -6.97
CA THR A 231 -11.84 1.48 -8.35
C THR A 231 -10.57 0.81 -8.88
N PRO A 232 -10.38 0.69 -10.20
CA PRO A 232 -9.22 0.04 -10.77
C PRO A 232 -7.90 0.69 -10.35
N ALA A 233 -6.87 -0.16 -10.21
CA ALA A 233 -5.46 0.24 -10.20
C ALA A 233 -4.70 -0.62 -11.23
N ARG A 234 -3.46 -0.27 -11.55
CA ARG A 234 -2.60 -1.00 -12.47
C ARG A 234 -1.41 -1.59 -11.73
N HIS A 235 -1.61 -2.75 -11.12
CA HIS A 235 -0.60 -3.34 -10.23
C HIS A 235 -0.59 -4.87 -10.33
N PHE A 236 -0.16 -5.54 -9.29
CA PHE A 236 -0.18 -6.98 -9.11
C PHE A 236 -0.34 -7.33 -7.64
N SER A 237 -0.50 -8.61 -7.32
CA SER A 237 -0.64 -9.10 -5.95
C SER A 237 0.19 -10.34 -5.70
N GLY A 238 0.34 -10.71 -4.44
CA GLY A 238 0.97 -11.94 -3.99
C GLY A 238 1.87 -11.79 -2.77
N ARG A 239 1.76 -12.73 -1.83
CA ARG A 239 2.55 -12.79 -0.59
C ARG A 239 3.49 -13.98 -0.54
N GLY A 240 3.55 -14.78 -1.58
CA GLY A 240 4.36 -16.00 -1.63
C GLY A 240 4.86 -16.31 -3.03
N LEU A 241 5.58 -17.41 -3.16
CA LEU A 241 6.23 -17.76 -4.41
C LEU A 241 5.26 -18.26 -5.50
N THR A 242 4.03 -18.68 -5.12
CA THR A 242 3.10 -19.39 -6.02
C THR A 242 1.69 -18.81 -6.05
N ASN A 243 1.46 -17.66 -5.45
CA ASN A 243 0.15 -17.04 -5.31
C ASN A 243 0.06 -15.65 -5.96
N ARG A 244 0.92 -15.39 -6.95
CA ARG A 244 0.87 -14.15 -7.72
C ARG A 244 -0.53 -13.98 -8.35
N ASN A 245 -1.06 -12.76 -8.28
CA ASN A 245 -2.37 -12.39 -8.82
C ASN A 245 -3.55 -13.27 -8.32
N SER A 246 -3.36 -13.95 -7.18
CA SER A 246 -4.43 -14.76 -6.58
C SER A 246 -5.46 -13.91 -5.82
N THR A 247 -5.15 -12.66 -5.54
CA THR A 247 -6.02 -11.61 -5.00
C THR A 247 -6.06 -10.44 -5.98
N SER A 248 -7.12 -9.64 -5.92
CA SER A 248 -7.22 -8.41 -6.70
C SER A 248 -6.49 -7.26 -6.00
N TRP A 249 -6.43 -6.10 -6.67
CA TRP A 249 -5.91 -4.83 -6.18
C TRP A 249 -6.85 -3.70 -6.56
N SER A 250 -6.87 -2.60 -5.80
CA SER A 250 -7.81 -1.50 -5.99
C SER A 250 -7.22 -0.16 -5.59
N SER A 251 -7.69 0.89 -6.22
CA SER A 251 -7.71 2.24 -5.67
C SER A 251 -9.05 2.52 -4.98
N TRP A 252 -9.15 3.58 -4.20
CA TRP A 252 -10.33 3.85 -3.39
C TRP A 252 -10.84 5.28 -3.55
N VAL A 253 -12.16 5.40 -3.65
CA VAL A 253 -12.86 6.68 -3.64
C VAL A 253 -13.69 6.79 -2.37
N LEU A 254 -13.49 7.86 -1.62
CA LEU A 254 -14.27 8.22 -0.43
C LEU A 254 -15.10 9.46 -0.75
N LYS A 255 -16.43 9.35 -0.69
CA LYS A 255 -17.38 10.43 -1.05
C LYS A 255 -18.29 10.74 0.13
N SER A 256 -18.13 11.91 0.72
CA SER A 256 -19.11 12.51 1.62
C SER A 256 -20.04 13.46 0.83
N PRO A 257 -21.11 14.00 1.42
CA PRO A 257 -21.97 14.97 0.76
C PRO A 257 -21.24 16.23 0.27
N THR A 258 -20.13 16.61 0.93
CA THR A 258 -19.43 17.88 0.67
C THR A 258 -18.01 17.71 0.17
N LYS A 259 -17.39 16.55 0.35
CA LYS A 259 -15.97 16.31 0.09
C LYS A 259 -15.71 14.94 -0.53
N ARG A 260 -14.70 14.88 -1.40
CA ARG A 260 -14.25 13.65 -2.05
C ARG A 260 -12.75 13.49 -1.91
N VAL A 261 -12.32 12.31 -1.50
CA VAL A 261 -10.91 11.93 -1.37
C VAL A 261 -10.66 10.72 -2.26
N PHE A 262 -9.57 10.74 -2.99
CA PHE A 262 -9.09 9.61 -3.77
C PHE A 262 -7.80 9.04 -3.15
N TYR A 263 -7.66 7.74 -3.15
CA TYR A 263 -6.44 7.03 -2.79
C TYR A 263 -6.09 6.04 -3.90
N SER A 264 -4.89 6.19 -4.47
CA SER A 264 -4.48 5.38 -5.64
C SER A 264 -4.19 3.92 -5.29
N GLY A 265 -3.84 3.60 -4.03
CA GLY A 265 -3.05 2.39 -3.78
C GLY A 265 -1.74 2.47 -4.55
N ASP A 266 -1.15 1.32 -4.86
CA ASP A 266 -0.02 1.23 -5.77
C ASP A 266 -0.46 1.00 -7.20
N GLY A 267 0.30 1.52 -8.16
CA GLY A 267 0.02 1.25 -9.55
C GLY A 267 0.81 2.09 -10.54
N GLY A 268 1.05 1.52 -11.71
CA GLY A 268 1.58 2.25 -12.86
C GLY A 268 0.55 3.20 -13.47
N TYR A 269 1.05 4.21 -14.16
CA TYR A 269 0.20 5.15 -14.90
C TYR A 269 -0.63 4.43 -15.98
N GLY A 270 -1.88 4.86 -16.14
CA GLY A 270 -2.79 4.29 -17.13
C GLY A 270 -4.09 5.08 -17.29
N PRO A 271 -4.93 4.69 -18.29
CA PRO A 271 -6.17 5.42 -18.64
C PRO A 271 -7.25 5.33 -17.55
N HIS A 272 -7.13 4.42 -16.59
CA HIS A 272 -8.07 4.29 -15.49
C HIS A 272 -8.19 5.58 -14.66
N PHE A 273 -7.13 6.37 -14.51
CA PHE A 273 -7.18 7.64 -13.79
C PHE A 273 -8.17 8.63 -14.43
N GLN A 274 -8.15 8.78 -15.75
CA GLN A 274 -9.11 9.63 -16.48
C GLN A 274 -10.54 9.12 -16.32
N THR A 275 -10.74 7.81 -16.40
CA THR A 275 -12.04 7.17 -16.20
C THR A 275 -12.58 7.43 -14.80
N ILE A 276 -11.75 7.24 -13.76
CA ILE A 276 -12.09 7.51 -12.37
C ILE A 276 -12.42 9.00 -12.18
N GLY A 277 -11.61 9.89 -12.76
CA GLY A 277 -11.84 11.33 -12.71
C GLY A 277 -13.16 11.76 -13.36
N ALA A 278 -13.54 11.13 -14.48
CA ALA A 278 -14.81 11.38 -15.15
C ALA A 278 -16.01 10.89 -14.34
N GLN A 279 -15.92 9.69 -13.73
CA GLN A 279 -17.02 9.05 -13.01
C GLN A 279 -17.22 9.58 -11.58
N HIS A 280 -16.12 9.87 -10.88
CA HIS A 280 -16.15 10.14 -9.45
C HIS A 280 -15.61 11.52 -9.06
N GLY A 281 -14.84 12.17 -9.93
CA GLY A 281 -14.28 13.50 -9.69
C GLY A 281 -15.30 14.64 -9.77
N PRO A 282 -14.89 15.89 -9.55
CA PRO A 282 -13.56 16.24 -9.06
C PRO A 282 -13.34 15.84 -7.60
N PHE A 283 -12.09 15.59 -7.21
CA PHE A 283 -11.71 15.31 -5.84
C PHE A 283 -11.13 16.55 -5.16
N ASP A 284 -11.36 16.67 -3.86
CA ASP A 284 -10.76 17.74 -3.05
C ASP A 284 -9.29 17.42 -2.72
N LEU A 285 -8.94 16.13 -2.58
CA LEU A 285 -7.61 15.62 -2.29
C LEU A 285 -7.40 14.25 -2.95
N ALA A 286 -6.23 14.03 -3.53
CA ALA A 286 -5.78 12.71 -3.93
C ALA A 286 -4.50 12.33 -3.17
N LEU A 287 -4.54 11.18 -2.49
CA LEU A 287 -3.36 10.49 -1.98
C LEU A 287 -2.87 9.59 -3.11
N MET A 288 -1.71 9.92 -3.67
CA MET A 288 -1.18 9.24 -4.86
C MET A 288 0.18 8.65 -4.56
N GLU A 289 0.40 7.40 -4.99
CA GLU A 289 1.73 6.81 -4.91
C GLU A 289 2.75 7.66 -5.66
N CYS A 290 3.98 7.77 -5.13
CA CYS A 290 5.01 8.62 -5.68
C CYS A 290 6.41 8.02 -5.58
N GLY A 291 6.58 7.01 -4.74
CA GLY A 291 7.87 6.43 -4.41
C GLY A 291 8.10 5.05 -5.04
N GLN A 292 9.27 4.47 -4.75
CA GLN A 292 9.60 3.07 -5.07
C GLN A 292 9.55 2.74 -6.57
N TYR A 293 9.73 3.74 -7.43
CA TYR A 293 9.74 3.60 -8.88
C TYR A 293 11.12 3.18 -9.42
N ASP A 294 11.09 2.47 -10.54
CA ASP A 294 12.24 2.26 -11.42
C ASP A 294 11.73 2.15 -12.86
N ARG A 295 12.56 2.50 -13.84
CA ARG A 295 12.22 2.33 -15.26
C ARG A 295 11.92 0.88 -15.62
N GLN A 296 12.54 -0.06 -14.90
CA GLN A 296 12.35 -1.49 -15.13
C GLN A 296 10.94 -1.97 -14.74
N TRP A 297 10.24 -1.28 -13.82
CA TRP A 297 8.87 -1.60 -13.41
C TRP A 297 7.91 -0.42 -13.48
N ALA A 298 8.15 0.49 -14.41
CA ALA A 298 7.32 1.67 -14.63
C ALA A 298 5.84 1.37 -14.99
N GLN A 299 5.50 0.11 -15.28
CA GLN A 299 4.12 -0.28 -15.51
C GLN A 299 3.34 -0.61 -14.21
N ILE A 300 4.03 -0.75 -13.09
CA ILE A 300 3.44 -1.11 -11.79
C ILE A 300 3.73 -0.09 -10.69
N HIS A 301 4.58 0.91 -10.94
CA HIS A 301 4.80 2.09 -10.11
C HIS A 301 5.00 3.31 -10.99
N MET A 302 4.37 4.43 -10.61
CA MET A 302 4.46 5.68 -11.36
C MET A 302 5.81 6.37 -11.13
N LEU A 303 6.37 6.95 -12.20
CA LEU A 303 7.37 7.99 -12.03
C LEU A 303 6.73 9.23 -11.36
N PRO A 304 7.49 10.04 -10.59
CA PRO A 304 6.92 11.18 -9.87
C PRO A 304 6.17 12.18 -10.76
N GLU A 305 6.59 12.36 -11.99
CA GLU A 305 5.91 13.21 -12.98
C GLU A 305 4.56 12.60 -13.39
N GLN A 306 4.51 11.27 -13.50
CA GLN A 306 3.26 10.55 -13.78
C GLN A 306 2.28 10.60 -12.61
N THR A 307 2.78 10.63 -11.36
CA THR A 307 1.97 10.86 -10.16
C THR A 307 1.22 12.19 -10.23
N VAL A 308 1.92 13.25 -10.66
CA VAL A 308 1.31 14.59 -10.85
C VAL A 308 0.30 14.56 -11.99
N GLN A 309 0.62 13.94 -13.12
CA GLN A 309 -0.30 13.81 -14.25
C GLN A 309 -1.54 12.98 -13.86
N ALA A 310 -1.38 11.86 -13.16
CA ALA A 310 -2.49 11.04 -12.67
C ALA A 310 -3.41 11.82 -11.72
N THR A 311 -2.85 12.74 -10.91
CA THR A 311 -3.63 13.63 -10.06
C THR A 311 -4.51 14.59 -10.87
N LEU A 312 -3.99 15.11 -11.97
CA LEU A 312 -4.78 15.93 -12.90
C LEU A 312 -5.85 15.08 -13.60
N ASP A 313 -5.51 13.87 -14.02
CA ASP A 313 -6.41 12.96 -14.72
C ASP A 313 -7.60 12.52 -13.82
N VAL A 314 -7.38 12.25 -12.54
CA VAL A 314 -8.48 12.01 -11.59
C VAL A 314 -9.22 13.31 -11.23
N ARG A 315 -8.78 14.46 -11.72
CA ARG A 315 -9.38 15.78 -11.48
C ARG A 315 -9.33 16.19 -10.01
N ALA A 316 -8.24 15.88 -9.32
CA ALA A 316 -8.05 16.30 -7.94
C ALA A 316 -7.52 17.73 -7.86
N ARG A 317 -7.96 18.45 -6.83
CA ARG A 317 -7.56 19.85 -6.55
C ARG A 317 -6.23 19.96 -5.83
N VAL A 318 -5.86 18.93 -5.06
CA VAL A 318 -4.64 18.90 -4.25
C VAL A 318 -4.05 17.50 -4.33
N LEU A 319 -2.74 17.41 -4.52
CA LEU A 319 -1.94 16.18 -4.42
C LEU A 319 -1.34 16.05 -3.03
N LEU A 320 -1.48 14.87 -2.42
CA LEU A 320 -0.68 14.41 -1.27
C LEU A 320 0.11 13.18 -1.74
N PRO A 321 1.42 13.30 -1.99
CA PRO A 321 2.25 12.18 -2.37
C PRO A 321 2.43 11.19 -1.21
N VAL A 322 2.21 9.91 -1.47
CA VAL A 322 2.37 8.80 -0.51
C VAL A 322 3.30 7.72 -1.11
N HIS A 323 3.49 6.61 -0.43
CA HIS A 323 4.36 5.49 -0.84
C HIS A 323 5.85 5.85 -0.88
N TRP A 324 6.30 6.72 0.02
CA TRP A 324 7.68 7.14 0.21
C TRP A 324 7.99 7.42 1.69
N ALA A 325 9.22 7.80 2.02
CA ALA A 325 9.66 8.24 3.36
C ALA A 325 9.46 7.20 4.49
N ALA A 326 9.49 5.92 4.18
CA ALA A 326 9.39 4.88 5.21
C ALA A 326 10.33 3.71 4.98
N PHE A 327 10.41 3.19 3.77
CA PHE A 327 11.20 2.01 3.42
C PHE A 327 12.01 2.27 2.14
N THR A 328 13.04 1.47 1.91
CA THR A 328 13.78 1.41 0.64
C THR A 328 13.35 0.15 -0.10
N GLU A 329 12.64 0.31 -1.20
CA GLU A 329 12.16 -0.76 -2.07
C GLU A 329 12.63 -0.60 -3.51
N ALA A 330 13.22 0.58 -3.81
CA ALA A 330 13.84 0.89 -5.09
C ALA A 330 15.18 1.61 -4.89
N HIS A 331 16.08 1.47 -5.88
CA HIS A 331 17.42 2.05 -5.85
C HIS A 331 17.43 3.47 -6.40
N HIS A 332 16.88 4.42 -5.64
CA HIS A 332 17.01 5.86 -5.87
C HIS A 332 17.19 6.59 -4.53
N ALA A 333 17.59 7.85 -4.55
CA ALA A 333 17.66 8.64 -3.33
C ALA A 333 16.28 8.71 -2.67
N TRP A 334 16.21 8.50 -1.35
CA TRP A 334 14.94 8.38 -0.61
C TRP A 334 14.01 9.61 -0.80
N ASN A 335 14.59 10.79 -1.05
CA ASN A 335 13.86 12.03 -1.25
C ASN A 335 13.71 12.42 -2.73
N ASP A 336 14.20 11.62 -3.68
CA ASP A 336 14.06 11.92 -5.11
C ASP A 336 12.58 11.96 -5.56
N PRO A 337 11.71 11.04 -5.10
CA PRO A 337 10.30 11.07 -5.45
C PRO A 337 9.64 12.42 -5.16
N ILE A 338 9.76 12.90 -3.94
CA ILE A 338 9.09 14.13 -3.52
C ILE A 338 9.70 15.39 -4.15
N ARG A 339 11.01 15.41 -4.39
CA ARG A 339 11.68 16.52 -5.09
C ARG A 339 11.17 16.65 -6.52
N ARG A 340 11.04 15.54 -7.24
CA ARG A 340 10.54 15.52 -8.61
C ARG A 340 9.05 15.83 -8.67
N ALA A 341 8.24 15.23 -7.80
CA ALA A 341 6.81 15.50 -7.75
C ALA A 341 6.50 16.97 -7.42
N THR A 342 7.23 17.59 -6.46
CA THR A 342 7.05 19.02 -6.14
C THR A 342 7.46 19.93 -7.29
N ALA A 343 8.56 19.62 -7.98
CA ALA A 343 9.00 20.38 -9.16
C ALA A 343 7.98 20.30 -10.30
N GLU A 344 7.46 19.11 -10.57
CA GLU A 344 6.47 18.89 -11.64
C GLU A 344 5.10 19.52 -11.28
N ALA A 345 4.66 19.40 -10.02
CA ALA A 345 3.44 20.03 -9.54
C ALA A 345 3.52 21.56 -9.68
N ALA A 346 4.66 22.16 -9.35
CA ALA A 346 4.89 23.59 -9.59
C ALA A 346 4.84 23.96 -11.08
N ARG A 347 5.45 23.15 -11.94
CA ARG A 347 5.43 23.35 -13.40
C ARG A 347 4.02 23.30 -13.98
N LEU A 348 3.17 22.41 -13.45
CA LEU A 348 1.78 22.22 -13.92
C LEU A 348 0.75 23.03 -13.09
N LEU A 349 1.21 23.88 -12.17
CA LEU A 349 0.38 24.69 -11.28
C LEU A 349 -0.64 23.86 -10.48
N LEU A 350 -0.28 22.61 -10.13
CA LEU A 350 -1.09 21.73 -9.29
C LEU A 350 -0.74 21.97 -7.81
N PRO A 351 -1.71 22.32 -6.97
CA PRO A 351 -1.48 22.40 -5.53
C PRO A 351 -1.03 21.04 -4.97
N ILE A 352 0.07 21.06 -4.19
CA ILE A 352 0.63 19.88 -3.53
C ILE A 352 0.79 20.17 -2.04
N THR A 353 0.55 19.16 -1.20
CA THR A 353 0.79 19.25 0.25
C THR A 353 1.80 18.19 0.68
N THR A 354 2.73 18.59 1.53
CA THR A 354 3.88 17.77 1.94
C THR A 354 4.04 17.77 3.46
N PRO A 355 3.06 17.21 4.19
CA PRO A 355 3.12 17.16 5.65
C PRO A 355 4.30 16.33 6.14
N GLN A 356 4.82 16.67 7.31
CA GLN A 356 5.66 15.74 8.07
C GLN A 356 4.86 14.51 8.50
N LEU A 357 5.54 13.43 8.85
CA LEU A 357 4.89 12.23 9.38
C LEU A 357 4.02 12.60 10.60
N GLY A 358 2.76 12.23 10.59
CA GLY A 358 1.81 12.56 11.66
C GLY A 358 1.28 14.00 11.65
N GLN A 359 1.74 14.87 10.78
CA GLN A 359 1.19 16.22 10.66
C GLN A 359 -0.18 16.19 9.97
N PRO A 360 -1.25 16.70 10.62
CA PRO A 360 -2.57 16.68 10.02
C PRO A 360 -2.70 17.67 8.85
N VAL A 361 -3.34 17.22 7.77
CA VAL A 361 -3.79 18.02 6.62
C VAL A 361 -5.30 18.18 6.73
N THR A 362 -5.79 19.38 7.07
CA THR A 362 -7.23 19.66 7.21
C THR A 362 -7.72 20.51 6.05
N LEU A 363 -8.62 19.97 5.24
CA LEU A 363 -9.14 20.66 4.06
C LEU A 363 -10.04 21.83 4.46
N GLY A 364 -9.71 23.03 3.98
CA GLY A 364 -10.50 24.25 4.24
C GLY A 364 -10.24 24.92 5.58
N ALA A 365 -9.28 24.45 6.39
CA ALA A 365 -8.97 25.03 7.70
C ALA A 365 -7.72 25.92 7.71
N GLY A 366 -7.30 26.44 6.56
CA GLY A 366 -6.10 27.29 6.43
C GLY A 366 -5.15 26.77 5.36
N PRO A 367 -3.90 27.28 5.33
CA PRO A 367 -2.89 26.84 4.37
C PRO A 367 -2.50 25.38 4.60
N LEU A 368 -2.31 24.64 3.51
CA LEU A 368 -1.83 23.27 3.56
C LEU A 368 -0.34 23.21 3.90
N PRO A 369 0.14 22.18 4.62
CA PRO A 369 1.57 21.97 4.85
C PRO A 369 2.35 21.87 3.52
N GLN A 370 3.38 22.71 3.36
CA GLN A 370 4.23 22.76 2.15
C GLN A 370 5.71 22.96 2.50
N THR A 371 6.07 22.85 3.78
CA THR A 371 7.46 23.02 4.22
C THR A 371 8.32 21.90 3.67
N VAL A 372 9.45 22.24 3.07
CA VAL A 372 10.48 21.29 2.67
C VAL A 372 11.19 20.79 3.93
N TRP A 373 11.10 19.50 4.19
CA TRP A 373 11.70 18.84 5.37
C TRP A 373 12.55 17.60 4.98
N TRP A 374 12.62 17.27 3.67
CA TRP A 374 13.38 16.13 3.10
C TRP A 374 14.73 16.52 2.52
#